data_00b7f94ced5b89772f5224bc36198911
#
_entry.id   00b7f94ced5b89772f5224bc36198911
#
_cell.length_a   1.000
_cell.length_b   1.000
_cell.length_c   1.000
_cell.angle_alpha   90.00
_cell.angle_beta   90.00
_cell.angle_gamma   90.00
#
_symmetry.space_group_name_H-M   'P 1'
#
loop_
_entity.id
_entity.type
_entity.pdbx_description
1 polymer ?
#
loop_
_entity_poly.entity_id
_entity_poly.type
_entity_poly.pdbx_seq_one_letter_code
_entity_poly.pdbx_strand_id
1 'polypeptide(L)'
;SDLVMVAVIVFFSYYKVDTVEVRGTSHYTDEEVKNMVLRGPMASNSVLAPLLYSTTNTEDIAYVDAFKVTQLNRNTICISVKEKKTVGCIRYLDSYIYFDRNGIFVEGSQNRDDTVPYFDGIQVNSIVMDEKLDIKGDTVLNTAVALSTIFQKNDMIPDHIQFDSSYSISLIYGDITVQL
;
A
#
# COMPACT_ATOMS: atom_id res chain seq x y z
N SER A 1 11.60 -7.10 -44.89
CA SER A 1 12.41 -6.26 -45.76
C SER A 1 13.44 -5.51 -44.93
N ASP A 2 14.58 -5.20 -45.53
CA ASP A 2 15.72 -4.55 -44.87
C ASP A 2 15.34 -3.19 -44.26
N LEU A 3 14.41 -2.46 -44.88
CA LEU A 3 13.90 -1.19 -44.39
C LEU A 3 13.18 -1.32 -43.02
N VAL A 4 12.39 -2.38 -42.85
CA VAL A 4 11.67 -2.63 -41.57
C VAL A 4 12.68 -2.98 -40.49
N MET A 5 13.69 -3.78 -40.78
CA MET A 5 14.73 -4.14 -39.83
C MET A 5 15.53 -2.91 -39.38
N VAL A 6 15.91 -2.05 -40.33
CA VAL A 6 16.58 -0.78 -40.00
C VAL A 6 15.69 0.11 -39.12
N ALA A 7 14.39 0.25 -39.42
CA ALA A 7 13.48 1.04 -38.65
C ALA A 7 13.32 0.53 -37.18
N VAL A 8 13.30 -0.80 -37.01
CA VAL A 8 13.26 -1.44 -35.70
C VAL A 8 14.54 -1.16 -34.90
N ILE A 9 15.71 -1.31 -35.53
CA ILE A 9 17.00 -1.02 -34.87
C ILE A 9 17.06 0.46 -34.43
N VAL A 10 16.66 1.38 -35.30
CA VAL A 10 16.63 2.81 -35.01
C VAL A 10 15.68 3.11 -33.85
N PHE A 11 14.50 2.51 -33.86
CA PHE A 11 13.50 2.69 -32.79
C PHE A 11 14.06 2.22 -31.44
N PHE A 12 14.62 1.02 -31.35
CA PHE A 12 15.19 0.51 -30.09
C PHE A 12 16.43 1.29 -29.64
N SER A 13 17.25 1.77 -30.56
CA SER A 13 18.42 2.58 -30.23
C SER A 13 18.06 3.99 -29.76
N TYR A 14 17.09 4.62 -30.42
CA TYR A 14 16.66 5.99 -30.09
C TYR A 14 15.91 6.08 -28.76
N TYR A 15 15.06 5.10 -28.47
CA TYR A 15 14.27 5.01 -27.25
C TYR A 15 14.89 4.12 -26.17
N LYS A 16 16.18 3.91 -26.22
CA LYS A 16 16.90 3.13 -25.20
C LYS A 16 16.84 3.85 -23.85
N VAL A 17 16.44 3.12 -22.81
CA VAL A 17 16.40 3.61 -21.43
C VAL A 17 17.81 3.67 -20.86
N ASP A 18 18.23 4.85 -20.44
CA ASP A 18 19.50 5.09 -19.73
C ASP A 18 19.28 5.36 -18.26
N THR A 19 18.13 5.96 -17.91
CA THR A 19 17.80 6.38 -16.54
C THR A 19 16.42 5.86 -16.16
N VAL A 20 16.32 5.27 -14.97
CA VAL A 20 15.07 4.87 -14.33
C VAL A 20 14.93 5.62 -13.01
N GLU A 21 13.89 6.43 -12.90
CA GLU A 21 13.51 7.07 -11.63
C GLU A 21 12.49 6.22 -10.92
N VAL A 22 12.59 6.14 -9.59
CA VAL A 22 11.61 5.47 -8.72
C VAL A 22 11.05 6.47 -7.74
N ARG A 23 9.72 6.52 -7.60
CA ARG A 23 9.02 7.45 -6.72
C ARG A 23 7.90 6.75 -5.96
N GLY A 24 7.56 7.27 -4.79
CA GLY A 24 6.35 6.89 -4.04
C GLY A 24 6.51 5.69 -3.11
N THR A 25 7.73 5.25 -2.84
CA THR A 25 7.99 4.17 -1.86
C THR A 25 8.98 4.60 -0.78
N SER A 26 8.71 4.18 0.44
CA SER A 26 9.64 4.26 1.58
C SER A 26 10.10 2.88 2.06
N HIS A 27 9.50 1.80 1.57
CA HIS A 27 9.77 0.43 2.00
C HIS A 27 10.79 -0.30 1.13
N TYR A 28 11.02 0.17 -0.11
CA TYR A 28 11.90 -0.47 -1.08
C TYR A 28 12.93 0.50 -1.65
N THR A 29 14.11 -0.01 -1.94
CA THR A 29 15.14 0.72 -2.68
C THR A 29 14.78 0.80 -4.16
N ASP A 30 15.40 1.75 -4.88
CA ASP A 30 15.19 1.90 -6.32
C ASP A 30 15.52 0.62 -7.10
N GLU A 31 16.61 -0.08 -6.72
CA GLU A 31 17.01 -1.32 -7.35
C GLU A 31 16.00 -2.47 -7.13
N GLU A 32 15.45 -2.56 -5.92
CA GLU A 32 14.41 -3.55 -5.64
C GLU A 32 13.16 -3.31 -6.50
N VAL A 33 12.71 -2.06 -6.62
CA VAL A 33 11.56 -1.70 -7.46
C VAL A 33 11.83 -1.99 -8.92
N LYS A 34 13.00 -1.62 -9.45
CA LYS A 34 13.39 -1.95 -10.84
C LYS A 34 13.34 -3.44 -11.08
N ASN A 35 13.86 -4.25 -10.18
CA ASN A 35 13.86 -5.71 -10.28
C ASN A 35 12.46 -6.33 -10.20
N MET A 36 11.52 -5.68 -9.48
CA MET A 36 10.13 -6.13 -9.41
C MET A 36 9.36 -5.87 -10.69
N VAL A 37 9.61 -4.73 -11.35
CA VAL A 37 8.78 -4.23 -12.46
C VAL A 37 9.42 -4.53 -13.81
N LEU A 38 10.69 -4.23 -13.98
CA LEU A 38 11.37 -4.27 -15.27
C LEU A 38 11.95 -5.65 -15.56
N ARG A 39 11.07 -6.62 -15.79
CA ARG A 39 11.43 -8.03 -16.06
C ARG A 39 11.17 -8.37 -17.51
N GLY A 40 12.18 -8.23 -18.35
CA GLY A 40 12.10 -8.66 -19.74
C GLY A 40 12.80 -7.73 -20.72
N PRO A 41 12.90 -8.13 -21.98
CA PRO A 41 13.72 -7.43 -22.98
C PRO A 41 13.15 -6.05 -23.37
N MET A 42 11.84 -5.85 -23.26
CA MET A 42 11.19 -4.59 -23.64
C MET A 42 11.31 -3.51 -22.54
N ALA A 43 11.82 -3.86 -21.36
CA ALA A 43 12.08 -2.93 -20.26
C ALA A 43 13.16 -1.88 -20.60
N SER A 44 14.02 -2.17 -21.57
CA SER A 44 15.05 -1.26 -22.04
C SER A 44 14.57 -0.23 -23.07
N ASN A 45 13.30 -0.22 -23.44
CA ASN A 45 12.70 0.73 -24.38
C ASN A 45 11.74 1.67 -23.64
N SER A 46 11.95 2.98 -23.73
CA SER A 46 11.17 3.99 -22.99
C SER A 46 9.72 4.14 -23.45
N VAL A 47 9.38 3.67 -24.65
CA VAL A 47 8.01 3.66 -25.18
C VAL A 47 7.29 2.37 -24.78
N LEU A 48 7.96 1.23 -24.90
CA LEU A 48 7.36 -0.09 -24.64
C LEU A 48 7.26 -0.41 -23.15
N ALA A 49 8.21 0.03 -22.33
CA ALA A 49 8.18 -0.24 -20.89
C ALA A 49 6.91 0.27 -20.21
N PRO A 50 6.44 1.50 -20.43
CA PRO A 50 5.17 1.97 -19.88
C PRO A 50 3.95 1.15 -20.33
N LEU A 51 3.95 0.66 -21.57
CA LEU A 51 2.82 -0.10 -22.12
C LEU A 51 2.76 -1.53 -21.56
N LEU A 52 3.91 -2.16 -21.31
CA LEU A 52 3.97 -3.58 -20.98
C LEU A 52 4.13 -3.86 -19.49
N TYR A 53 4.72 -2.96 -18.71
CA TYR A 53 5.06 -3.20 -17.30
C TYR A 53 4.24 -2.42 -16.28
N SER A 54 3.33 -1.55 -16.70
CA SER A 54 2.42 -0.83 -15.78
C SER A 54 1.37 -1.72 -15.10
N THR A 55 1.18 -2.94 -15.58
CA THR A 55 0.21 -3.92 -15.05
C THR A 55 0.91 -5.06 -14.29
N THR A 56 2.07 -4.81 -13.72
CA THR A 56 2.77 -5.80 -12.90
C THR A 56 1.90 -6.26 -11.74
N ASN A 57 1.77 -7.58 -11.55
CA ASN A 57 1.03 -8.15 -10.44
C ASN A 57 1.73 -7.80 -9.11
N THR A 58 0.97 -7.28 -8.16
CA THR A 58 1.45 -6.82 -6.84
C THR A 58 0.95 -7.65 -5.66
N GLU A 59 0.21 -8.74 -5.92
CA GLU A 59 -0.40 -9.55 -4.86
C GLU A 59 0.62 -10.11 -3.87
N ASP A 60 1.78 -10.53 -4.36
CA ASP A 60 2.86 -11.10 -3.54
C ASP A 60 3.89 -10.06 -3.08
N ILE A 61 3.65 -8.78 -3.31
CA ILE A 61 4.57 -7.70 -2.94
C ILE A 61 4.02 -6.96 -1.74
N ALA A 62 4.70 -7.09 -0.60
CA ALA A 62 4.31 -6.40 0.63
C ALA A 62 4.31 -4.88 0.44
N TYR A 63 3.37 -4.19 1.07
CA TYR A 63 3.20 -2.72 1.07
C TYR A 63 2.85 -2.08 -0.28
N VAL A 64 2.81 -2.80 -1.37
CA VAL A 64 2.56 -2.24 -2.71
C VAL A 64 1.14 -2.55 -3.18
N ASP A 65 0.40 -1.51 -3.54
CA ASP A 65 -0.93 -1.60 -4.16
C ASP A 65 -0.84 -1.67 -5.68
N ALA A 66 -0.01 -0.82 -6.28
CA ALA A 66 0.17 -0.78 -7.73
C ALA A 66 1.51 -0.16 -8.14
N PHE A 67 1.97 -0.50 -9.34
CA PHE A 67 3.04 0.20 -10.04
C PHE A 67 2.48 0.94 -11.26
N LYS A 68 3.08 2.07 -11.58
CA LYS A 68 2.83 2.79 -12.82
C LYS A 68 4.16 3.17 -13.46
N VAL A 69 4.35 2.77 -14.72
CA VAL A 69 5.54 3.13 -15.49
C VAL A 69 5.16 4.21 -16.49
N THR A 70 5.88 5.32 -16.48
CA THR A 70 5.67 6.47 -17.37
C THR A 70 6.96 6.84 -18.08
N GLN A 71 6.86 7.29 -19.32
CA GLN A 71 7.97 7.89 -20.05
C GLN A 71 8.11 9.35 -19.66
N LEU A 72 9.29 9.76 -19.18
CA LEU A 72 9.60 11.15 -18.92
C LEU A 72 10.22 11.85 -20.14
N ASN A 73 11.10 11.15 -20.84
CA ASN A 73 11.69 11.57 -22.10
C ASN A 73 12.14 10.31 -22.88
N ARG A 74 12.82 10.47 -24.03
CA ARG A 74 13.19 9.36 -24.89
C ARG A 74 14.08 8.29 -24.23
N ASN A 75 14.85 8.65 -23.21
CA ASN A 75 15.80 7.75 -22.54
C ASN A 75 15.57 7.60 -21.03
N THR A 76 14.48 8.16 -20.49
CA THR A 76 14.15 8.13 -19.07
C THR A 76 12.73 7.66 -18.85
N ILE A 77 12.57 6.70 -17.96
CA ILE A 77 11.27 6.25 -17.47
C ILE A 77 11.17 6.48 -15.95
N CYS A 78 9.95 6.59 -15.46
CA CYS A 78 9.65 6.69 -14.04
C CYS A 78 8.75 5.54 -13.61
N ILE A 79 9.13 4.83 -12.56
CA ILE A 79 8.29 3.86 -11.88
C ILE A 79 7.70 4.55 -10.65
N SER A 80 6.40 4.78 -10.67
CA SER A 80 5.66 5.30 -9.52
C SER A 80 5.07 4.14 -8.74
N VAL A 81 5.41 4.05 -7.46
CA VAL A 81 4.89 3.03 -6.55
C VAL A 81 3.72 3.62 -5.77
N LYS A 82 2.57 2.98 -5.84
CA LYS A 82 1.46 3.26 -4.96
C LYS A 82 1.49 2.26 -3.83
N GLU A 83 1.81 2.72 -2.62
CA GLU A 83 1.83 1.86 -1.44
C GLU A 83 0.41 1.64 -0.90
N LYS A 84 0.19 0.47 -0.28
CA LYS A 84 -1.04 0.18 0.45
C LYS A 84 -1.14 1.15 1.62
N LYS A 85 -2.25 1.89 1.67
CA LYS A 85 -2.49 2.86 2.72
C LYS A 85 -3.14 2.18 3.91
N THR A 86 -2.48 2.22 5.07
CA THR A 86 -3.04 1.78 6.34
C THR A 86 -4.06 2.80 6.84
N VAL A 87 -5.20 2.34 7.31
CA VAL A 87 -6.29 3.21 7.81
C VAL A 87 -6.55 3.04 9.30
N GLY A 88 -6.13 1.93 9.89
CA GLY A 88 -6.30 1.66 11.30
C GLY A 88 -5.35 0.59 11.80
N CYS A 89 -5.23 0.46 13.10
CA CYS A 89 -4.46 -0.62 13.71
C CYS A 89 -5.16 -1.20 14.94
N ILE A 90 -4.82 -2.43 15.25
CA ILE A 90 -5.21 -3.15 16.45
C ILE A 90 -3.96 -3.68 17.15
N ARG A 91 -4.06 -4.01 18.43
CA ARG A 91 -3.01 -4.70 19.13
C ARG A 91 -3.28 -6.20 19.15
N TYR A 92 -2.27 -6.96 18.75
CA TYR A 92 -2.30 -8.42 18.84
C TYR A 92 -0.96 -8.93 19.38
N LEU A 93 -1.00 -9.61 20.51
CA LEU A 93 0.17 -9.97 21.28
C LEU A 93 1.01 -8.71 21.62
N ASP A 94 2.29 -8.69 21.26
CA ASP A 94 3.20 -7.58 21.51
C ASP A 94 3.41 -6.66 20.30
N SER A 95 2.53 -6.75 19.29
CA SER A 95 2.65 -5.99 18.04
C SER A 95 1.37 -5.22 17.72
N TYR A 96 1.54 -4.09 17.04
CA TYR A 96 0.44 -3.36 16.39
C TYR A 96 0.28 -3.90 14.97
N ILE A 97 -0.95 -4.25 14.62
CA ILE A 97 -1.32 -4.83 13.33
C ILE A 97 -2.10 -3.78 12.56
N TYR A 98 -1.53 -3.31 11.46
CA TYR A 98 -2.10 -2.29 10.61
C TYR A 98 -2.88 -2.91 9.47
N PHE A 99 -4.05 -2.36 9.18
CA PHE A 99 -4.93 -2.83 8.13
C PHE A 99 -5.31 -1.70 7.16
N ASP A 100 -5.63 -2.08 5.94
CA ASP A 100 -6.09 -1.17 4.90
C ASP A 100 -7.63 -0.97 4.95
N ARG A 101 -8.16 -0.16 4.02
CA ARG A 101 -9.59 0.12 3.89
C ARG A 101 -10.48 -1.11 3.63
N ASN A 102 -9.88 -2.23 3.22
CA ASN A 102 -10.59 -3.49 3.01
C ASN A 102 -10.51 -4.42 4.24
N GLY A 103 -9.83 -3.96 5.30
CA GLY A 103 -9.59 -4.76 6.50
C GLY A 103 -8.49 -5.81 6.32
N ILE A 104 -7.63 -5.64 5.32
CA ILE A 104 -6.53 -6.56 5.03
C ILE A 104 -5.31 -6.17 5.85
N PHE A 105 -4.66 -7.15 6.45
CA PHE A 105 -3.42 -6.98 7.20
C PHE A 105 -2.29 -6.58 6.25
N VAL A 106 -1.74 -5.40 6.45
CA VAL A 106 -0.69 -4.83 5.60
C VAL A 106 0.68 -4.89 6.26
N GLU A 107 0.73 -4.57 7.56
CA GLU A 107 1.99 -4.33 8.27
C GLU A 107 1.85 -4.65 9.77
N GLY A 108 2.89 -5.24 10.35
CA GLY A 108 3.06 -5.40 11.79
C GLY A 108 4.25 -4.59 12.32
N SER A 109 4.08 -3.91 13.44
CA SER A 109 5.15 -3.13 14.08
C SER A 109 5.08 -3.22 15.60
N GLN A 110 6.24 -3.19 16.26
CA GLN A 110 6.29 -3.06 17.72
C GLN A 110 6.08 -1.63 18.18
N ASN A 111 6.28 -0.65 17.29
CA ASN A 111 6.07 0.75 17.55
C ASN A 111 4.72 1.18 16.97
N ARG A 112 3.97 1.95 17.77
CA ARG A 112 2.71 2.55 17.33
C ARG A 112 2.98 3.76 16.42
N ASP A 113 2.22 3.83 15.34
CA ASP A 113 2.09 5.04 14.52
C ASP A 113 0.86 5.83 15.01
N ASP A 114 1.10 6.97 15.66
CA ASP A 114 0.04 7.82 16.23
C ASP A 114 -0.81 8.55 15.17
N THR A 115 -0.39 8.49 13.90
CA THR A 115 -1.16 9.05 12.77
C THR A 115 -2.25 8.12 12.26
N VAL A 116 -2.28 6.89 12.79
CA VAL A 116 -3.26 5.86 12.43
C VAL A 116 -4.18 5.58 13.62
N PRO A 117 -5.52 5.59 13.44
CA PRO A 117 -6.46 5.24 14.49
C PRO A 117 -6.18 3.86 15.11
N TYR A 118 -6.14 3.80 16.44
CA TYR A 118 -5.89 2.59 17.20
C TYR A 118 -7.18 2.09 17.85
N PHE A 119 -7.50 0.82 17.61
CA PHE A 119 -8.67 0.14 18.16
C PHE A 119 -8.28 -0.84 19.25
N ASP A 120 -8.87 -0.69 20.42
CA ASP A 120 -8.71 -1.58 21.57
C ASP A 120 -10.00 -2.37 21.84
N GLY A 121 -9.87 -3.51 22.50
CA GLY A 121 -10.99 -4.38 22.84
C GLY A 121 -11.51 -5.26 21.71
N ILE A 122 -10.88 -5.25 20.54
CA ILE A 122 -11.22 -6.12 19.42
C ILE A 122 -10.57 -7.50 19.63
N GLN A 123 -11.39 -8.55 19.59
CA GLN A 123 -10.92 -9.92 19.68
C GLN A 123 -10.57 -10.45 18.29
N VAL A 124 -9.31 -10.85 18.12
CA VAL A 124 -8.78 -11.40 16.88
C VAL A 124 -8.67 -12.92 17.00
N ASN A 125 -9.19 -13.64 16.03
CA ASN A 125 -9.09 -15.11 15.98
C ASN A 125 -7.76 -15.53 15.35
N SER A 126 -7.41 -14.93 14.20
CA SER A 126 -6.17 -15.20 13.50
C SER A 126 -5.70 -14.01 12.68
N ILE A 127 -4.39 -13.96 12.45
CA ILE A 127 -3.75 -12.93 11.63
C ILE A 127 -2.85 -13.61 10.62
N VAL A 128 -3.11 -13.33 9.34
CA VAL A 128 -2.28 -13.76 8.22
C VAL A 128 -1.97 -12.55 7.35
N MET A 129 -0.71 -12.37 6.99
CA MET A 129 -0.26 -11.27 6.14
C MET A 129 -0.99 -11.31 4.81
N ASP A 130 -1.39 -10.15 4.31
CA ASP A 130 -2.13 -9.95 3.06
C ASP A 130 -3.53 -10.59 3.02
N GLU A 131 -4.02 -11.09 4.15
CA GLU A 131 -5.40 -11.57 4.29
C GLU A 131 -6.25 -10.62 5.14
N LYS A 132 -7.57 -10.73 4.96
CA LYS A 132 -8.52 -10.00 5.78
C LYS A 132 -8.42 -10.45 7.24
N LEU A 133 -8.40 -9.48 8.16
CA LEU A 133 -8.36 -9.78 9.59
C LEU A 133 -9.58 -10.61 10.02
N ASP A 134 -9.32 -11.75 10.63
CA ASP A 134 -10.35 -12.59 11.22
C ASP A 134 -10.66 -12.11 12.64
N ILE A 135 -11.70 -11.30 12.75
CA ILE A 135 -12.12 -10.63 13.97
C ILE A 135 -13.46 -11.20 14.43
N LYS A 136 -13.60 -11.38 15.74
CA LYS A 136 -14.87 -11.79 16.33
C LYS A 136 -15.90 -10.65 16.22
N GLY A 137 -17.01 -10.95 15.56
CA GLY A 137 -18.10 -10.01 15.30
C GLY A 137 -18.12 -9.52 13.85
N ASP A 138 -19.16 -9.88 13.11
CA ASP A 138 -19.26 -9.67 11.65
C ASP A 138 -19.20 -8.19 11.23
N THR A 139 -19.62 -7.30 12.10
CA THR A 139 -19.67 -5.84 11.82
C THR A 139 -18.51 -5.05 12.40
N VAL A 140 -17.74 -5.62 13.33
CA VAL A 140 -16.71 -4.89 14.08
C VAL A 140 -15.62 -4.36 13.16
N LEU A 141 -15.09 -5.19 12.28
CA LEU A 141 -14.04 -4.78 11.34
C LEU A 141 -14.54 -3.70 10.38
N ASN A 142 -15.74 -3.86 9.83
CA ASN A 142 -16.33 -2.86 8.93
C ASN A 142 -16.56 -1.53 9.64
N THR A 143 -17.01 -1.56 10.89
CA THR A 143 -17.15 -0.36 11.73
C THR A 143 -15.81 0.30 12.01
N ALA A 144 -14.78 -0.48 12.36
CA ALA A 144 -13.43 0.03 12.58
C ALA A 144 -12.87 0.71 11.32
N VAL A 145 -13.01 0.09 10.15
CA VAL A 145 -12.59 0.68 8.87
C VAL A 145 -13.34 1.98 8.58
N ALA A 146 -14.65 2.01 8.77
CA ALA A 146 -15.47 3.21 8.54
C ALA A 146 -15.07 4.36 9.47
N LEU A 147 -14.91 4.10 10.77
CA LEU A 147 -14.44 5.08 11.74
C LEU A 147 -13.04 5.59 11.42
N SER A 148 -12.12 4.70 11.08
CA SER A 148 -10.76 5.06 10.67
C SER A 148 -10.75 6.07 9.52
N THR A 149 -11.57 5.81 8.51
CA THR A 149 -11.69 6.69 7.34
C THR A 149 -12.21 8.08 7.72
N ILE A 150 -13.23 8.13 8.61
CA ILE A 150 -13.81 9.39 9.07
C ILE A 150 -12.78 10.19 9.88
N PHE A 151 -12.09 9.56 10.82
CA PHE A 151 -11.12 10.25 11.68
C PHE A 151 -9.91 10.76 10.90
N GLN A 152 -9.37 9.97 9.99
CA GLN A 152 -8.25 10.41 9.13
C GLN A 152 -8.65 11.56 8.20
N LYS A 153 -9.84 11.49 7.61
CA LYS A 153 -10.34 12.54 6.70
C LYS A 153 -10.50 13.89 7.40
N ASN A 154 -10.90 13.88 8.67
CA ASN A 154 -11.19 15.11 9.44
C ASN A 154 -10.04 15.52 10.35
N ASP A 155 -8.92 14.82 10.33
CA ASP A 155 -7.76 15.05 11.21
C ASP A 155 -8.15 15.11 12.70
N MET A 156 -9.06 14.22 13.11
CA MET A 156 -9.63 14.14 14.45
C MET A 156 -9.42 12.75 15.06
N ILE A 157 -8.18 12.27 15.02
CA ILE A 157 -7.83 10.92 15.46
C ILE A 157 -7.84 10.86 16.99
N PRO A 158 -8.66 10.00 17.64
CA PRO A 158 -8.60 9.76 19.07
C PRO A 158 -7.28 9.11 19.50
N ASP A 159 -6.90 9.24 20.77
CA ASP A 159 -5.76 8.51 21.32
C ASP A 159 -5.96 7.00 21.21
N HIS A 160 -7.17 6.53 21.48
CA HIS A 160 -7.62 5.20 21.11
C HIS A 160 -9.13 5.10 21.02
N ILE A 161 -9.61 4.07 20.32
CA ILE A 161 -11.02 3.75 20.13
C ILE A 161 -11.26 2.40 20.81
N GLN A 162 -12.12 2.37 21.81
CA GLN A 162 -12.36 1.18 22.62
C GLN A 162 -13.69 0.54 22.26
N PHE A 163 -13.67 -0.75 22.00
CA PHE A 163 -14.84 -1.61 21.90
C PHE A 163 -15.01 -2.38 23.21
N ASP A 164 -16.19 -2.34 23.81
CA ASP A 164 -16.51 -3.17 24.96
C ASP A 164 -17.07 -4.54 24.55
N SER A 165 -17.40 -5.37 25.54
CA SER A 165 -17.94 -6.72 25.30
C SER A 165 -19.31 -6.74 24.63
N SER A 166 -20.04 -5.62 24.65
CA SER A 166 -21.33 -5.43 23.97
C SER A 166 -21.21 -4.73 22.63
N TYR A 167 -19.98 -4.50 22.16
CA TYR A 167 -19.63 -3.75 20.95
C TYR A 167 -19.99 -2.25 20.98
N SER A 168 -20.21 -1.69 22.17
CA SER A 168 -20.32 -0.24 22.35
C SER A 168 -18.95 0.41 22.16
N ILE A 169 -18.93 1.61 21.58
CA ILE A 169 -17.72 2.28 21.16
C ILE A 169 -17.49 3.51 22.04
N SER A 170 -16.28 3.62 22.57
CA SER A 170 -15.81 4.79 23.29
C SER A 170 -14.60 5.39 22.59
N LEU A 171 -14.64 6.70 22.34
CA LEU A 171 -13.52 7.47 21.79
C LEU A 171 -12.79 8.16 22.94
N ILE A 172 -11.49 7.99 23.04
CA ILE A 172 -10.67 8.54 24.12
C ILE A 172 -9.72 9.59 23.57
N TYR A 173 -9.84 10.81 24.08
CA TYR A 173 -9.00 11.97 23.78
C TYR A 173 -8.43 12.51 25.09
N GLY A 174 -7.22 12.08 25.48
CA GLY A 174 -6.63 12.41 26.78
C GLY A 174 -7.56 11.98 27.93
N ASP A 175 -8.04 12.95 28.69
CA ASP A 175 -8.97 12.71 29.82
C ASP A 175 -10.46 12.71 29.41
N ILE A 176 -10.76 12.91 28.14
CA ILE A 176 -12.13 12.99 27.62
C ILE A 176 -12.53 11.67 26.99
N THR A 177 -13.66 11.12 27.41
CA THR A 177 -14.26 9.93 26.80
C THR A 177 -15.60 10.29 26.18
N VAL A 178 -15.77 9.96 24.90
CA VAL A 178 -17.03 10.13 24.16
C VAL A 178 -17.58 8.74 23.84
N GLN A 179 -18.81 8.49 24.25
CA GLN A 179 -19.53 7.24 23.91
C GLN A 179 -20.39 7.44 22.66
N LEU A 180 -20.37 6.47 21.75
CA LEU A 180 -21.17 6.42 20.53
C LEU A 180 -22.32 5.44 20.67
#